data_92f2493a977a161f30c95033c2894d5e
#
_entry.id   92f2493a977a161f30c95033c2894d5e
#
_cell.length_a   1.000
_cell.length_b   1.000
_cell.length_c   1.000
_cell.angle_alpha   90.00
_cell.angle_beta   90.00
_cell.angle_gamma   90.00
#
_symmetry.space_group_name_H-M   'P 1'
#
loop_
_entity.id
_entity.type
_entity.pdbx_description
1 polymer ?
#
loop_
_entity_poly.entity_id
_entity_poly.type
_entity_poly.pdbx_seq_one_letter_code
_entity_poly.pdbx_strand_id
1 'polypeptide(L)'
;LTDEKLVGFEALIRWKHPKHGLISPMEFIPIAEETGTISAIGRWVLETACQQLRAWQKRNSEMKDVWMSVNVSTKQFMEPELFALVEKTLRDTGLAPHCLKLEVTETAMVENMEFAVKTMQNLKE
;
A
#
# COMPACT_ATOMS: atom_id res chain seq x y z
N LEU A 1 -26.16 -4.62 -1.23
CA LEU A 1 -26.28 -3.25 -0.75
C LEU A 1 -27.29 -2.49 -1.59
N THR A 2 -28.24 -1.89 -0.92
CA THR A 2 -29.26 -1.11 -1.62
C THR A 2 -28.70 0.16 -2.24
N ASP A 3 -27.62 0.68 -1.71
CA ASP A 3 -27.01 1.92 -2.18
C ASP A 3 -25.73 1.70 -2.98
N GLU A 4 -25.38 0.55 -3.34
CA GLU A 4 -24.21 0.23 -4.18
C GLU A 4 -23.15 1.33 -4.28
N LYS A 5 -22.86 2.00 -3.18
CA LYS A 5 -21.90 3.09 -3.16
C LYS A 5 -20.47 2.54 -3.07
N LEU A 6 -19.61 2.97 -4.02
CA LEU A 6 -18.23 2.59 -3.99
C LEU A 6 -17.55 3.24 -2.78
N VAL A 7 -16.94 2.43 -1.91
CA VAL A 7 -16.25 2.95 -0.72
C VAL A 7 -14.73 2.90 -0.83
N GLY A 8 -14.19 1.98 -1.63
CA GLY A 8 -12.75 1.90 -1.76
C GLY A 8 -12.27 0.91 -2.81
N PHE A 9 -10.98 0.89 -3.00
CA PHE A 9 -10.27 0.00 -3.92
C PHE A 9 -9.16 -0.73 -3.15
N GLU A 10 -8.72 -1.84 -3.71
CA GLU A 10 -7.53 -2.52 -3.23
C GLU A 10 -6.49 -2.53 -4.35
N ALA A 11 -5.27 -2.08 -4.04
CA ALA A 11 -4.17 -2.10 -5.00
C ALA A 11 -3.55 -3.50 -4.99
N LEU A 12 -3.60 -4.17 -6.13
CA LEU A 12 -3.08 -5.53 -6.26
C LEU A 12 -1.95 -5.54 -7.28
N ILE A 13 -0.74 -5.90 -6.81
CA ILE A 13 0.41 -5.96 -7.69
C ILE A 13 0.37 -7.21 -8.56
N ARG A 14 0.80 -7.07 -9.82
CA ARG A 14 0.89 -8.17 -10.77
C ARG A 14 2.22 -8.07 -11.51
N TRP A 15 2.83 -9.22 -11.78
CA TRP A 15 4.06 -9.28 -12.55
C TRP A 15 3.81 -10.03 -13.85
N LYS A 16 3.95 -9.31 -14.98
CA LYS A 16 3.82 -9.91 -16.28
C LYS A 16 5.21 -10.21 -16.84
N HIS A 17 5.56 -11.48 -16.82
CA HIS A 17 6.86 -11.93 -17.32
C HIS A 17 6.79 -12.27 -18.81
N PRO A 18 7.76 -11.84 -19.62
CA PRO A 18 7.73 -12.09 -21.07
C PRO A 18 7.63 -13.57 -21.44
N LYS A 19 8.26 -14.46 -20.68
CA LYS A 19 8.30 -15.88 -20.97
C LYS A 19 7.27 -16.70 -20.19
N HIS A 20 6.94 -16.29 -18.97
CA HIS A 20 6.11 -17.09 -18.07
C HIS A 20 4.73 -16.51 -17.85
N GLY A 21 4.40 -15.41 -18.52
CA GLY A 21 3.11 -14.76 -18.36
C GLY A 21 2.95 -14.11 -16.99
N LEU A 22 1.74 -14.15 -16.48
CA LEU A 22 1.43 -13.51 -15.20
C LEU A 22 1.94 -14.35 -14.04
N ILE A 23 2.83 -13.78 -13.24
CA ILE A 23 3.39 -14.48 -12.07
C ILE A 23 2.68 -14.02 -10.80
N SER A 24 2.25 -15.00 -10.00
CA SER A 24 1.53 -14.75 -8.76
C SER A 24 2.40 -14.04 -7.71
N PRO A 25 1.83 -13.08 -6.95
CA PRO A 25 2.56 -12.47 -5.82
C PRO A 25 3.06 -13.50 -4.82
N MET A 26 2.36 -14.62 -4.65
CA MET A 26 2.78 -15.68 -3.75
C MET A 26 4.12 -16.29 -4.17
N GLU A 27 4.46 -16.19 -5.44
CA GLU A 27 5.73 -16.71 -5.96
C GLU A 27 6.84 -15.65 -5.91
N PHE A 28 6.55 -14.40 -6.31
CA PHE A 28 7.63 -13.41 -6.41
C PHE A 28 7.86 -12.59 -5.15
N ILE A 29 6.86 -12.40 -4.30
CA ILE A 29 7.04 -11.60 -3.08
C ILE A 29 8.11 -12.19 -2.15
N PRO A 30 8.12 -13.51 -1.85
CA PRO A 30 9.18 -14.06 -1.02
C PRO A 30 10.58 -13.84 -1.60
N ILE A 31 10.72 -13.93 -2.92
CA ILE A 31 11.99 -13.69 -3.59
C ILE A 31 12.39 -12.23 -3.47
N ALA A 32 11.42 -11.32 -3.66
CA ALA A 32 11.65 -9.89 -3.52
C ALA A 32 12.08 -9.52 -2.10
N GLU A 33 11.52 -10.19 -1.09
CA GLU A 33 11.89 -9.97 0.29
C GLU A 33 13.33 -10.43 0.57
N GLU A 34 13.72 -11.59 0.03
CA GLU A 34 15.08 -12.11 0.19
C GLU A 34 16.13 -11.21 -0.44
N THR A 35 15.85 -10.70 -1.61
CA THR A 35 16.80 -9.87 -2.35
C THR A 35 16.78 -8.39 -1.97
N GLY A 36 15.81 -7.99 -1.14
CA GLY A 36 15.63 -6.59 -0.77
C GLY A 36 14.87 -5.76 -1.79
N THR A 37 14.50 -6.37 -2.92
CA THR A 37 13.77 -5.67 -3.99
C THR A 37 12.38 -5.25 -3.56
N ILE A 38 11.84 -5.89 -2.52
CA ILE A 38 10.49 -5.59 -2.02
C ILE A 38 10.32 -4.11 -1.63
N SER A 39 11.37 -3.46 -1.15
CA SER A 39 11.31 -2.06 -0.78
C SER A 39 11.01 -1.17 -1.99
N ALA A 40 11.71 -1.42 -3.10
CA ALA A 40 11.48 -0.66 -4.33
C ALA A 40 10.11 -0.95 -4.92
N ILE A 41 9.69 -2.21 -4.89
CA ILE A 41 8.37 -2.62 -5.37
C ILE A 41 7.27 -1.95 -4.53
N GLY A 42 7.41 -1.99 -3.21
CA GLY A 42 6.45 -1.38 -2.29
C GLY A 42 6.33 0.12 -2.49
N ARG A 43 7.45 0.78 -2.69
CA ARG A 43 7.46 2.22 -2.96
C ARG A 43 6.69 2.53 -4.24
N TRP A 44 6.98 1.77 -5.31
CA TRP A 44 6.30 1.95 -6.59
C TRP A 44 4.78 1.71 -6.47
N VAL A 45 4.39 0.66 -5.76
CA VAL A 45 2.97 0.34 -5.56
C VAL A 45 2.28 1.48 -4.82
N LEU A 46 2.88 1.94 -3.74
CA LEU A 46 2.31 3.00 -2.92
C LEU A 46 2.14 4.29 -3.71
N GLU A 47 3.20 4.71 -4.39
CA GLU A 47 3.15 5.93 -5.20
C GLU A 47 2.13 5.83 -6.33
N THR A 48 2.13 4.70 -7.03
CA THR A 48 1.22 4.48 -8.16
C THR A 48 -0.23 4.45 -7.71
N ALA A 49 -0.52 3.74 -6.62
CA ALA A 49 -1.88 3.63 -6.10
C ALA A 49 -2.42 4.99 -5.66
N CYS A 50 -1.62 5.76 -4.93
CA CYS A 50 -2.04 7.08 -4.45
C CYS A 50 -2.24 8.07 -5.60
N GLN A 51 -1.35 8.04 -6.59
CA GLN A 51 -1.47 8.90 -7.77
C GLN A 51 -2.75 8.56 -8.54
N GLN A 52 -3.04 7.29 -8.71
CA GLN A 52 -4.21 6.84 -9.45
C GLN A 52 -5.50 7.26 -8.75
N LEU A 53 -5.58 7.03 -7.44
CA LEU A 53 -6.78 7.42 -6.69
C LEU A 53 -6.98 8.93 -6.73
N ARG A 54 -5.91 9.69 -6.56
CA ARG A 54 -6.01 11.15 -6.59
C ARG A 54 -6.49 11.65 -7.96
N ALA A 55 -6.00 11.02 -9.04
CA ALA A 55 -6.43 11.35 -10.40
C ALA A 55 -7.93 11.09 -10.56
N TRP A 56 -8.42 9.97 -10.06
CA TRP A 56 -9.85 9.66 -10.11
C TRP A 56 -10.67 10.65 -9.29
N GLN A 57 -10.19 11.03 -8.12
CA GLN A 57 -10.89 12.00 -7.27
C GLN A 57 -11.00 13.37 -7.92
N LYS A 58 -9.99 13.77 -8.68
CA LYS A 58 -10.01 15.04 -9.41
C LYS A 58 -11.03 15.05 -10.53
N ARG A 59 -11.29 13.88 -11.13
CA ARG A 59 -12.25 13.75 -12.21
C ARG A 59 -13.68 13.59 -11.71
N ASN A 60 -13.85 13.08 -10.51
CA ASN A 60 -15.16 12.79 -9.95
C ASN A 60 -15.19 13.16 -8.47
N SER A 61 -15.87 14.24 -8.13
CA SER A 61 -15.96 14.72 -6.76
C SER A 61 -16.67 13.76 -5.82
N GLU A 62 -17.45 12.83 -6.36
CA GLU A 62 -18.12 11.82 -5.53
C GLU A 62 -17.12 10.82 -4.94
N MET A 63 -15.92 10.77 -5.48
CA MET A 63 -14.87 9.86 -5.02
C MET A 63 -13.96 10.47 -3.95
N LYS A 64 -14.24 11.67 -3.48
CA LYS A 64 -13.36 12.37 -2.53
C LYS A 64 -13.07 11.60 -1.25
N ASP A 65 -13.99 10.76 -0.81
CA ASP A 65 -13.82 9.96 0.41
C ASP A 65 -13.60 8.47 0.13
N VAL A 66 -13.44 8.10 -1.13
CA VAL A 66 -13.12 6.72 -1.49
C VAL A 66 -11.65 6.46 -1.12
N TRP A 67 -11.40 5.30 -0.51
CA TRP A 67 -10.05 4.98 -0.03
C TRP A 67 -9.38 3.93 -0.92
N MET A 68 -8.07 3.89 -0.82
CA MET A 68 -7.22 2.89 -1.49
C MET A 68 -6.52 2.07 -0.42
N SER A 69 -6.64 0.75 -0.53
CA SER A 69 -5.98 -0.19 0.37
C SER A 69 -4.71 -0.71 -0.31
N VAL A 70 -3.58 -0.64 0.37
CA VAL A 70 -2.30 -1.11 -0.14
C VAL A 70 -1.72 -2.14 0.82
N ASN A 71 -1.38 -3.31 0.28
CA ASN A 71 -0.79 -4.38 1.07
C ASN A 71 0.69 -4.08 1.33
N VAL A 72 1.11 -4.26 2.57
CA VAL A 72 2.49 -4.04 3.00
C VAL A 72 3.04 -5.37 3.50
N SER A 73 4.19 -5.79 2.98
CA SER A 73 4.81 -7.03 3.42
C SER A 73 5.39 -6.88 4.84
N THR A 74 5.63 -8.00 5.49
CA THR A 74 6.25 -8.02 6.82
C THR A 74 7.55 -7.22 6.83
N LYS A 75 8.40 -7.44 5.84
CA LYS A 75 9.68 -6.78 5.75
C LYS A 75 9.54 -5.26 5.58
N GLN A 76 8.60 -4.82 4.74
CA GLN A 76 8.34 -3.40 4.54
C GLN A 76 7.82 -2.74 5.83
N PHE A 77 6.91 -3.43 6.51
CA PHE A 77 6.32 -2.91 7.75
C PHE A 77 7.37 -2.69 8.83
N MET A 78 8.44 -3.48 8.78
CA MET A 78 9.55 -3.37 9.73
C MET A 78 10.57 -2.29 9.37
N GLU A 79 10.50 -1.73 8.18
CA GLU A 79 11.45 -0.71 7.75
C GLU A 79 11.15 0.63 8.42
N PRO A 80 12.16 1.26 9.04
CA PRO A 80 11.95 2.56 9.69
C PRO A 80 11.52 3.66 8.71
N GLU A 81 11.86 3.51 7.44
CA GLU A 81 11.57 4.50 6.41
C GLU A 81 10.12 4.48 5.93
N LEU A 82 9.34 3.47 6.31
CA LEU A 82 7.96 3.33 5.83
C LEU A 82 7.11 4.56 6.14
N PHE A 83 7.19 5.05 7.37
CA PHE A 83 6.41 6.22 7.78
C PHE A 83 6.76 7.44 6.91
N ALA A 84 8.05 7.69 6.73
CA ALA A 84 8.50 8.83 5.92
C ALA A 84 8.05 8.71 4.47
N LEU A 85 8.08 7.49 3.92
CA LEU A 85 7.63 7.23 2.56
C LEU A 85 6.14 7.51 2.40
N VAL A 86 5.32 7.02 3.33
CA VAL A 86 3.87 7.24 3.30
C VAL A 86 3.57 8.74 3.38
N GLU A 87 4.19 9.42 4.32
CA GLU A 87 3.99 10.85 4.51
C GLU A 87 4.36 11.65 3.25
N LYS A 88 5.51 11.33 2.66
CA LYS A 88 5.96 11.98 1.43
C LYS A 88 5.00 11.73 0.28
N THR A 89 4.55 10.48 0.14
CA THR A 89 3.64 10.10 -0.94
C THR A 89 2.30 10.82 -0.84
N LEU A 90 1.76 10.92 0.36
CA LEU A 90 0.50 11.64 0.59
C LEU A 90 0.67 13.13 0.26
N ARG A 91 1.79 13.71 0.67
CA ARG A 91 2.08 15.11 0.40
C ARG A 91 2.26 15.38 -1.10
N ASP A 92 3.03 14.52 -1.77
CA ASP A 92 3.32 14.70 -3.20
C ASP A 92 2.09 14.51 -4.08
N THR A 93 1.20 13.59 -3.72
CA THR A 93 -0.02 13.34 -4.49
C THR A 93 -1.17 14.25 -4.11
N GLY A 94 -1.13 14.81 -2.91
CA GLY A 94 -2.23 15.59 -2.38
C GLY A 94 -3.40 14.73 -1.89
N LEU A 95 -3.20 13.41 -1.77
CA LEU A 95 -4.23 12.51 -1.29
C LEU A 95 -4.42 12.70 0.22
N ALA A 96 -5.67 12.77 0.67
CA ALA A 96 -5.96 12.89 2.09
C ALA A 96 -5.56 11.62 2.83
N PRO A 97 -4.98 11.72 4.04
CA PRO A 97 -4.55 10.53 4.78
C PRO A 97 -5.63 9.49 5.02
N HIS A 98 -6.88 9.90 5.24
CA HIS A 98 -7.96 8.95 5.47
C HIS A 98 -8.32 8.14 4.23
N CYS A 99 -7.81 8.54 3.06
CA CYS A 99 -8.05 7.82 1.80
C CYS A 99 -7.01 6.75 1.53
N LEU A 100 -6.01 6.59 2.39
CA LEU A 100 -5.02 5.52 2.26
C LEU A 100 -5.10 4.58 3.44
N LYS A 101 -5.21 3.29 3.15
CA LYS A 101 -5.20 2.23 4.16
C LYS A 101 -4.06 1.29 3.87
N LEU A 102 -3.24 1.03 4.88
CA LEU A 102 -2.15 0.06 4.77
C LEU A 102 -2.59 -1.23 5.44
N GLU A 103 -2.53 -2.34 4.71
CA GLU A 103 -2.89 -3.64 5.23
C GLU A 103 -1.64 -4.47 5.49
N VAL A 104 -1.49 -4.93 6.72
CA VAL A 104 -0.35 -5.72 7.17
C VAL A 104 -0.86 -7.06 7.65
N THR A 105 -0.09 -8.12 7.39
CA THR A 105 -0.49 -9.44 7.83
C THR A 105 -0.48 -9.53 9.36
N GLU A 106 -1.37 -10.37 9.90
CA GLU A 106 -1.44 -10.62 11.33
C GLU A 106 -0.12 -11.19 11.86
N THR A 107 0.50 -12.08 11.08
CA THR A 107 1.78 -12.68 11.44
C THR A 107 2.87 -11.63 11.64
N ALA A 108 2.92 -10.63 10.75
CA ALA A 108 3.90 -9.55 10.86
C ALA A 108 3.72 -8.77 12.15
N MET A 109 2.49 -8.53 12.55
CA MET A 109 2.19 -7.78 13.75
C MET A 109 2.55 -8.56 15.01
N VAL A 110 2.28 -9.86 15.02
CA VAL A 110 2.57 -10.72 16.18
C VAL A 110 4.07 -10.88 16.40
N GLU A 111 4.83 -11.10 15.33
CA GLU A 111 6.27 -11.32 15.41
C GLU A 111 7.04 -10.10 15.92
N ASN A 112 6.53 -8.91 15.68
CA ASN A 112 7.21 -7.67 16.07
C ASN A 112 6.23 -6.65 16.61
N MET A 113 5.48 -7.09 17.61
CA MET A 113 4.42 -6.28 18.23
C MET A 113 4.89 -4.88 18.61
N GLU A 114 6.03 -4.79 19.29
CA GLU A 114 6.55 -3.50 19.77
C GLU A 114 6.86 -2.56 18.60
N PHE A 115 7.55 -3.07 17.58
CA PHE A 115 7.86 -2.29 16.40
C PHE A 115 6.58 -1.92 15.63
N ALA A 116 5.66 -2.86 15.53
CA ALA A 116 4.38 -2.64 14.85
C ALA A 116 3.58 -1.52 15.50
N VAL A 117 3.47 -1.55 16.82
CA VAL A 117 2.74 -0.51 17.57
C VAL A 117 3.37 0.86 17.33
N LYS A 118 4.69 0.93 17.43
CA LYS A 118 5.42 2.18 17.22
C LYS A 118 5.21 2.73 15.80
N THR A 119 5.29 1.86 14.79
CA THR A 119 5.09 2.25 13.40
C THR A 119 3.66 2.74 13.16
N MET A 120 2.68 2.05 13.71
CA MET A 120 1.28 2.45 13.58
C MET A 120 0.99 3.78 14.24
N GLN A 121 1.61 4.05 15.39
CA GLN A 121 1.46 5.33 16.07
C GLN A 121 2.00 6.45 15.20
N ASN A 122 3.16 6.23 14.57
CA ASN A 122 3.75 7.22 13.66
C ASN A 122 2.86 7.50 12.46
N LEU A 123 2.21 6.47 11.93
CA LEU A 123 1.33 6.63 10.77
C LEU A 123 0.03 7.37 11.11
N LYS A 124 -0.38 7.35 12.37
CA LYS A 124 -1.58 8.07 12.81
C LYS A 124 -1.33 9.54 13.07
N GLU A 125 -0.09 9.89 13.33
CA GLU A 125 0.29 11.27 13.58
C GLU A 125 0.52 12.03 12.29
#